data_3b695d9b8efaf3944f66045876abbf8d
#
_entry.id   3b695d9b8efaf3944f66045876abbf8d
#
_cell.length_a   1.000
_cell.length_b   1.000
_cell.length_c   1.000
_cell.angle_alpha   90.00
_cell.angle_beta   90.00
_cell.angle_gamma   90.00
#
_symmetry.space_group_name_H-M   'P 1'
#
loop_
_entity.id
_entity.type
_entity.pdbx_description
1 polymer ?
#
loop_
_entity_poly.entity_id
_entity_poly.type
_entity_poly.pdbx_seq_one_letter_code
_entity_poly.pdbx_strand_id
1 'polypeptide(L)'
;MMKYDVVVIGGGPAGLAAALAARETGVKKILIIERDRELGGILNQCIHAGFGLHEFKEELTGPEYAQRFIMQTAQTDIQVMLNTMVLDISPERLITAAGTDGLKTIQAGAGLLAMGC
;
A
#
# COMPACT_ATOMS: atom_id res chain seq x y z
N MET A 1 21.19 -2.88 0.75
CA MET A 1 19.89 -3.50 0.44
C MET A 1 18.89 -3.17 1.53
N MET A 2 17.69 -2.80 1.14
CA MET A 2 16.61 -2.50 2.07
C MET A 2 15.94 -3.81 2.49
N LYS A 3 15.60 -3.91 3.78
CA LYS A 3 14.93 -5.10 4.32
C LYS A 3 13.66 -4.70 5.05
N TYR A 4 12.58 -5.42 4.77
CA TYR A 4 11.28 -5.22 5.42
C TYR A 4 10.66 -6.55 5.81
N ASP A 5 9.90 -6.56 6.89
CA ASP A 5 9.18 -7.76 7.31
C ASP A 5 8.04 -8.08 6.35
N VAL A 6 7.32 -7.04 5.92
CA VAL A 6 6.23 -7.17 4.96
C VAL A 6 6.35 -6.05 3.93
N VAL A 7 6.21 -6.42 2.65
CA VAL A 7 6.13 -5.47 1.56
C VAL A 7 4.78 -5.66 0.87
N VAL A 8 4.01 -4.58 0.80
CA VAL A 8 2.72 -4.57 0.12
C VAL A 8 2.89 -3.87 -1.22
N ILE A 9 2.57 -4.56 -2.29
CA ILE A 9 2.68 -4.02 -3.64
C ILE A 9 1.32 -3.56 -4.10
N GLY A 10 1.12 -2.27 -4.12
CA GLY A 10 -0.13 -1.61 -4.44
C GLY A 10 -0.66 -0.82 -3.25
N GLY A 11 -0.85 0.47 -3.45
CA GLY A 11 -1.33 1.41 -2.43
C GLY A 11 -2.80 1.76 -2.56
N GLY A 12 -3.58 0.90 -3.21
CA GLY A 12 -5.03 1.02 -3.25
C GLY A 12 -5.66 0.53 -1.95
N PRO A 13 -6.99 0.44 -1.89
CA PRO A 13 -7.69 0.12 -0.64
C PRO A 13 -7.28 -1.24 -0.05
N ALA A 14 -7.12 -2.26 -0.88
CA ALA A 14 -6.71 -3.58 -0.40
C ALA A 14 -5.31 -3.55 0.20
N GLY A 15 -4.38 -2.86 -0.45
CA GLY A 15 -3.01 -2.73 0.02
C GLY A 15 -2.91 -1.95 1.32
N LEU A 16 -3.62 -0.84 1.42
CA LEU A 16 -3.66 -0.02 2.62
C LEU A 16 -4.24 -0.82 3.80
N ALA A 17 -5.35 -1.53 3.56
CA ALA A 17 -5.96 -2.34 4.59
C ALA A 17 -5.05 -3.48 5.05
N ALA A 18 -4.36 -4.13 4.10
CA ALA A 18 -3.43 -5.22 4.42
C ALA A 18 -2.24 -4.71 5.25
N ALA A 19 -1.69 -3.55 4.90
CA ALA A 19 -0.57 -2.96 5.63
C ALA A 19 -0.98 -2.58 7.05
N LEU A 20 -2.15 -1.98 7.22
CA LEU A 20 -2.67 -1.61 8.53
C LEU A 20 -2.95 -2.85 9.39
N ALA A 21 -3.54 -3.90 8.79
CA ALA A 21 -3.79 -5.15 9.51
C ALA A 21 -2.48 -5.80 9.96
N ALA A 22 -1.47 -5.81 9.11
CA ALA A 22 -0.16 -6.34 9.47
C ALA A 22 0.44 -5.55 10.63
N ARG A 23 0.34 -4.23 10.60
CA ARG A 23 0.86 -3.37 11.67
C ARG A 23 0.15 -3.64 12.99
N GLU A 24 -1.16 -3.87 12.97
CA GLU A 24 -1.95 -4.19 14.16
C GLU A 24 -1.56 -5.52 14.78
N THR A 25 -1.09 -6.48 13.99
CA THR A 25 -0.63 -7.77 14.51
C THR A 25 0.79 -7.73 15.06
N GLY A 26 1.44 -6.58 15.02
CA GLY A 26 2.76 -6.39 15.59
C GLY A 26 3.92 -6.46 14.61
N VAL A 27 3.66 -6.54 13.33
CA VAL A 27 4.72 -6.48 12.30
C VAL A 27 5.34 -5.09 12.34
N LYS A 28 6.67 -5.03 12.46
CA LYS A 28 7.35 -3.76 12.73
C LYS A 28 7.77 -3.00 11.50
N LYS A 29 8.33 -3.69 10.51
CA LYS A 29 8.87 -3.03 9.31
C LYS A 29 8.00 -3.36 8.10
N ILE A 30 7.17 -2.40 7.71
CA ILE A 30 6.22 -2.57 6.62
C ILE A 30 6.48 -1.48 5.58
N LEU A 31 6.49 -1.89 4.31
CA LEU A 31 6.65 -1.00 3.17
C LEU A 31 5.47 -1.20 2.22
N ILE A 32 4.90 -0.09 1.74
CA ILE A 32 3.95 -0.09 0.64
C ILE A 32 4.65 0.48 -0.58
N ILE A 33 4.61 -0.24 -1.70
CA ILE A 33 5.15 0.25 -2.97
C ILE A 33 3.97 0.58 -3.88
N GLU A 34 3.89 1.83 -4.32
CA GLU A 34 2.83 2.31 -5.20
C GLU A 34 3.43 2.92 -6.46
N ARG A 35 2.92 2.50 -7.62
CA ARG A 35 3.42 3.01 -8.91
C ARG A 35 2.95 4.42 -9.23
N ASP A 36 1.82 4.84 -8.68
CA ASP A 36 1.29 6.17 -8.90
C ASP A 36 1.94 7.18 -7.95
N ARG A 37 1.64 8.45 -8.17
CA ARG A 37 2.16 9.54 -7.35
C ARG A 37 1.40 9.73 -6.04
N GLU A 38 0.31 8.98 -5.84
CA GLU A 38 -0.49 9.04 -4.63
C GLU A 38 -1.10 7.69 -4.30
N LEU A 39 -1.43 7.50 -3.03
CA LEU A 39 -2.13 6.32 -2.55
C LEU A 39 -3.62 6.42 -2.88
N GLY A 40 -4.32 5.29 -2.76
CA GLY A 40 -5.77 5.25 -2.89
C GLY A 40 -6.28 4.53 -4.14
N GLY A 41 -5.44 4.38 -5.14
CA GLY A 41 -5.77 3.65 -6.34
C GLY A 41 -7.04 4.15 -7.02
N ILE A 42 -7.84 3.23 -7.51
CA ILE A 42 -9.05 3.54 -8.29
C ILE A 42 -10.11 4.27 -7.46
N LEU A 43 -10.07 4.16 -6.13
CA LEU A 43 -11.05 4.84 -5.29
C LEU A 43 -10.99 6.36 -5.45
N ASN A 44 -9.84 6.89 -5.83
CA ASN A 44 -9.70 8.32 -6.07
C ASN A 44 -10.53 8.80 -7.27
N GLN A 45 -10.99 7.88 -8.11
CA GLN A 45 -11.80 8.19 -9.28
C GLN A 45 -13.28 7.91 -9.07
N CYS A 46 -13.65 7.30 -7.96
CA CYS A 46 -15.03 6.97 -7.64
C CYS A 46 -15.66 8.11 -6.86
N ILE A 47 -16.77 8.64 -7.35
CA ILE A 47 -17.43 9.79 -6.74
C ILE A 47 -18.81 9.50 -6.18
N HIS A 48 -19.24 8.24 -6.15
CA HIS A 48 -20.51 7.87 -5.54
C HIS A 48 -20.32 7.45 -4.09
N ALA A 49 -21.33 7.69 -3.25
CA ALA A 49 -21.28 7.33 -1.85
C ALA A 49 -21.54 5.84 -1.64
N GLY A 50 -21.27 5.34 -0.44
CA GLY A 50 -21.47 3.95 -0.07
C GLY A 50 -20.20 3.23 0.35
N PHE A 51 -19.05 3.69 -0.08
CA PHE A 51 -17.77 3.11 0.34
C PHE A 51 -17.53 3.41 1.81
N GLY A 52 -17.05 2.43 2.54
CA GLY A 52 -16.72 2.61 3.94
C GLY A 52 -17.85 2.45 4.92
N LEU A 53 -19.08 2.17 4.43
CA LEU A 53 -20.23 2.02 5.31
C LEU A 53 -20.01 0.93 6.36
N HIS A 54 -19.40 -0.18 5.98
CA HIS A 54 -19.10 -1.29 6.90
C HIS A 54 -17.88 -1.02 7.77
N GLU A 55 -16.86 -0.36 7.23
CA GLU A 55 -15.60 -0.11 7.93
C GLU A 55 -15.71 1.06 8.89
N PHE A 56 -16.32 2.18 8.45
CA PHE A 56 -16.34 3.42 9.20
C PHE A 56 -17.74 3.80 9.68
N LYS A 57 -18.76 3.01 9.32
CA LYS A 57 -20.16 3.27 9.66
C LYS A 57 -20.65 4.63 9.15
N GLU A 58 -20.11 5.04 8.00
CA GLU A 58 -20.43 6.27 7.31
C GLU A 58 -20.50 6.00 5.82
N GLU A 59 -21.37 6.71 5.11
CA GLU A 59 -21.33 6.68 3.64
C GLU A 59 -20.26 7.65 3.16
N LEU A 60 -19.28 7.12 2.41
CA LEU A 60 -18.17 7.89 1.88
C LEU A 60 -18.09 7.71 0.38
N THR A 61 -17.64 8.74 -0.34
CA THR A 61 -17.23 8.58 -1.73
C THR A 61 -15.93 7.77 -1.78
N GLY A 62 -15.53 7.31 -2.97
CA GLY A 62 -14.27 6.59 -3.14
C GLY A 62 -13.07 7.36 -2.62
N PRO A 63 -12.89 8.65 -3.01
CA PRO A 63 -11.79 9.46 -2.47
C PRO A 63 -11.84 9.64 -0.96
N GLU A 64 -13.02 9.81 -0.37
CA GLU A 64 -13.14 9.91 1.09
C GLU A 64 -12.77 8.61 1.78
N TYR A 65 -13.18 7.47 1.23
CA TYR A 65 -12.84 6.15 1.75
C TYR A 65 -11.32 5.93 1.69
N ALA A 66 -10.72 6.24 0.54
CA ALA A 66 -9.27 6.14 0.37
C ALA A 66 -8.54 7.05 1.36
N GLN A 67 -9.02 8.27 1.55
CA GLN A 67 -8.39 9.23 2.44
C GLN A 67 -8.39 8.75 3.89
N ARG A 68 -9.45 8.07 4.33
CA ARG A 68 -9.50 7.49 5.69
C ARG A 68 -8.35 6.49 5.90
N PHE A 69 -8.15 5.57 4.95
CA PHE A 69 -7.04 4.62 5.03
C PHE A 69 -5.68 5.31 4.95
N ILE A 70 -5.55 6.30 4.08
CA ILE A 70 -4.30 7.06 3.93
C ILE A 70 -3.95 7.76 5.24
N MET A 71 -4.92 8.39 5.88
CA MET A 71 -4.70 9.07 7.15
C MET A 71 -4.34 8.10 8.27
N GLN A 72 -4.99 6.94 8.32
CA GLN A 72 -4.63 5.90 9.29
C GLN A 72 -3.20 5.42 9.09
N THR A 73 -2.81 5.21 7.83
CA THR A 73 -1.46 4.79 7.48
C THR A 73 -0.44 5.86 7.89
N ALA A 74 -0.75 7.13 7.67
CA ALA A 74 0.14 8.23 8.02
C ALA A 74 0.37 8.37 9.53
N GLN A 75 -0.52 7.81 10.35
CA GLN A 75 -0.37 7.82 11.81
C GLN A 75 0.50 6.66 12.31
N THR A 76 0.99 5.83 11.41
CA THR A 76 1.85 4.69 11.75
C THR A 76 3.26 4.94 11.22
N ASP A 77 4.16 3.99 11.50
CA ASP A 77 5.51 3.99 10.95
C ASP A 77 5.63 3.19 9.65
N ILE A 78 4.50 2.85 9.02
CA ILE A 78 4.50 2.19 7.71
C ILE A 78 5.16 3.12 6.70
N GLN A 79 6.13 2.60 5.96
CA GLN A 79 6.82 3.37 4.94
C GLN A 79 6.13 3.22 3.60
N VAL A 80 6.17 4.27 2.79
CA VAL A 80 5.51 4.30 1.48
C VAL A 80 6.50 4.78 0.43
N MET A 81 6.59 4.04 -0.68
CA MET A 81 7.33 4.44 -1.86
C MET A 81 6.33 4.71 -2.98
N LEU A 82 6.18 5.98 -3.34
CA LEU A 82 5.35 6.39 -4.47
C LEU A 82 6.18 6.45 -5.75
N ASN A 83 5.52 6.52 -6.89
CA ASN A 83 6.18 6.60 -8.20
C ASN A 83 7.20 5.48 -8.39
N THR A 84 6.88 4.29 -7.89
CA THR A 84 7.81 3.15 -7.89
C THR A 84 7.08 1.94 -8.44
N MET A 85 7.65 1.35 -9.48
CA MET A 85 7.08 0.18 -10.14
C MET A 85 7.91 -1.06 -9.83
N VAL A 86 7.25 -2.11 -9.39
CA VAL A 86 7.91 -3.40 -9.19
C VAL A 86 8.11 -4.06 -10.55
N LEU A 87 9.35 -4.43 -10.83
CA LEU A 87 9.73 -5.06 -12.10
C LEU A 87 9.86 -6.57 -11.98
N ASP A 88 10.25 -7.05 -10.80
CA ASP A 88 10.50 -8.47 -10.59
C ASP A 88 10.41 -8.82 -9.12
N ILE A 89 9.98 -10.04 -8.84
CA ILE A 89 9.97 -10.62 -7.50
C ILE A 89 10.55 -12.03 -7.63
N SER A 90 11.68 -12.26 -6.98
CA SER A 90 12.34 -13.56 -7.03
C SER A 90 11.69 -14.55 -6.08
N PRO A 91 11.96 -15.86 -6.25
CA PRO A 91 11.48 -16.87 -5.30
C PRO A 91 11.97 -16.65 -3.87
N GLU A 92 13.11 -15.97 -3.69
CA GLU A 92 13.67 -15.63 -2.38
C GLU A 92 13.08 -14.34 -1.83
N ARG A 93 12.06 -13.79 -2.47
CA ARG A 93 11.37 -12.57 -2.09
C ARG A 93 12.26 -11.32 -2.17
N LEU A 94 13.18 -11.34 -3.14
CA LEU A 94 13.91 -10.13 -3.53
C LEU A 94 13.07 -9.38 -4.56
N ILE A 95 12.76 -8.15 -4.22
CA ILE A 95 11.92 -7.29 -5.07
C ILE A 95 12.82 -6.28 -5.76
N THR A 96 12.74 -6.23 -7.10
CA THR A 96 13.42 -5.20 -7.89
C THR A 96 12.39 -4.17 -8.29
N ALA A 97 12.62 -2.93 -7.93
CA ALA A 97 11.69 -1.84 -8.18
C ALA A 97 12.39 -0.67 -8.86
N ALA A 98 11.68 -0.01 -9.76
CA ALA A 98 12.16 1.18 -10.46
C ALA A 98 11.42 2.40 -9.94
N GLY A 99 12.16 3.34 -9.39
CA GLY A 99 11.63 4.62 -8.94
C GLY A 99 12.24 5.77 -9.70
N THR A 100 11.96 6.99 -9.28
CA THR A 100 12.52 8.19 -9.90
C THR A 100 14.03 8.28 -9.74
N ASP A 101 14.58 7.63 -8.71
CA ASP A 101 16.02 7.62 -8.41
C ASP A 101 16.75 6.43 -9.02
N GLY A 102 16.07 5.60 -9.82
CA GLY A 102 16.66 4.41 -10.41
C GLY A 102 16.14 3.12 -9.80
N LEU A 103 16.93 2.06 -9.91
CA LEU A 103 16.54 0.73 -9.44
C LEU A 103 16.87 0.55 -7.96
N LYS A 104 15.99 -0.14 -7.26
CA LYS A 104 16.17 -0.52 -5.85
C LYS A 104 15.91 -2.00 -5.69
N THR A 105 16.65 -2.63 -4.78
CA THR A 105 16.43 -4.02 -4.43
C THR A 105 15.99 -4.09 -2.97
N ILE A 106 14.89 -4.79 -2.74
CA ILE A 106 14.24 -4.84 -1.43
C ILE A 106 14.06 -6.31 -1.05
N GLN A 107 14.54 -6.70 0.13
CA GLN A 107 14.30 -8.03 0.66
C GLN A 107 13.05 -8.00 1.54
N ALA A 108 12.07 -8.83 1.21
CA ALA A 108 10.85 -8.94 1.98
C ALA A 108 10.82 -10.24 2.78
N GLY A 109 10.32 -10.19 4.01
CA GLY A 109 9.99 -11.39 4.78
C GLY A 109 8.74 -12.04 4.23
N ALA A 110 7.74 -11.22 3.87
CA ALA A 110 6.55 -11.65 3.16
C ALA A 110 6.14 -10.55 2.18
N GLY A 111 5.63 -10.95 1.03
CA GLY A 111 5.13 -10.02 0.02
C GLY A 111 3.65 -10.22 -0.19
N LEU A 112 2.90 -9.13 -0.32
CA LEU A 112 1.48 -9.13 -0.60
C LEU A 112 1.21 -8.37 -1.88
N LEU A 113 0.59 -9.01 -2.86
CA LEU A 113 0.18 -8.38 -4.10
C LEU A 113 -1.23 -7.82 -3.92
N ALA A 114 -1.35 -6.52 -3.95
CA ALA A 114 -2.62 -5.83 -3.81
C ALA A 114 -2.84 -4.88 -4.98
N MET A 115 -2.32 -5.28 -6.14
CA MET A 115 -2.51 -4.54 -7.38
C MET A 115 -3.83 -4.94 -7.99
N GLY A 116 -4.56 -4.02 -8.37
CA GLY A 116 -5.81 -4.31 -9.01
C GLY A 116 -6.81 -3.28 -8.60
N CYS A 117 -7.75 -3.12 -9.31
CA CYS A 117 -8.73 -2.08 -9.10
C CYS A 117 -9.37 -2.10 -7.73
#